data_85ee2968324132bd429f34433a5130c9
#
_entry.id   85ee2968324132bd429f34433a5130c9
#
_cell.length_a   1.000
_cell.length_b   1.000
_cell.length_c   1.000
_cell.angle_alpha   90.00
_cell.angle_beta   90.00
_cell.angle_gamma   90.00
#
_symmetry.space_group_name_H-M   'P 1'
#
loop_
_entity.id
_entity.type
_entity.pdbx_description
1 polymer ?
#
loop_
_entity_poly.entity_id
_entity_poly.type
_entity_poly.pdbx_seq_one_letter_code
_entity_poly.pdbx_strand_id
1 'polypeptide(L)'
;INKNNPYYNENHPLGASDPYGTSKSCVEFITESYKKSFFKDRNISIVTARAGNVIGGGDYSEDRIVPDYLKALNGKKNLVLRNPEYVRPWQYVLEPLYGYLALAKRETLKKTRKLFSAWNFAPNQSDNVSVIKLIQCFQTNKIKKNKINIKIIIKKQIEKETKILRLNANKSKKILGWKNK
;
A
#
# COMPACT_ATOMS: atom_id res chain seq x y z
N ILE A 1 -4.82 3.64 18.81
CA ILE A 1 -4.86 4.24 17.45
C ILE A 1 -5.62 5.55 17.60
N ASN A 2 -4.93 6.67 17.37
CA ASN A 2 -5.54 7.98 17.47
C ASN A 2 -6.59 8.15 16.36
N LYS A 3 -7.87 8.10 16.70
CA LYS A 3 -9.00 8.18 15.76
C LYS A 3 -9.05 9.51 14.99
N ASN A 4 -8.29 10.52 15.43
CA ASN A 4 -8.31 11.87 14.86
C ASN A 4 -7.19 12.14 13.84
N ASN A 5 -6.25 11.20 13.62
CA ASN A 5 -5.22 11.40 12.59
C ASN A 5 -5.47 10.45 11.40
N PRO A 6 -5.98 10.95 10.29
CA PRO A 6 -6.31 10.13 9.13
C PRO A 6 -5.10 9.61 8.34
N TYR A 7 -3.86 10.04 8.69
CA TYR A 7 -2.65 9.69 7.94
C TYR A 7 -1.59 9.05 8.84
N TYR A 8 -1.29 7.77 8.60
CA TYR A 8 -0.27 7.02 9.34
C TYR A 8 1.12 7.35 8.80
N ASN A 9 1.99 7.88 9.65
CA ASN A 9 3.41 8.05 9.37
C ASN A 9 4.24 6.91 9.99
N GLU A 10 5.55 6.93 9.79
CA GLU A 10 6.45 5.87 10.23
C GLU A 10 6.59 5.73 11.74
N ASN A 11 6.21 6.75 12.52
CA ASN A 11 6.29 6.77 13.98
C ASN A 11 4.99 6.30 14.66
N HIS A 12 3.94 5.99 13.91
CA HIS A 12 2.72 5.44 14.51
C HIS A 12 2.97 4.03 15.04
N PRO A 13 2.32 3.65 16.15
CA PRO A 13 2.42 2.30 16.70
C PRO A 13 2.13 1.25 15.64
N LEU A 14 2.97 0.21 15.62
CA LEU A 14 2.75 -0.99 14.84
C LEU A 14 1.74 -1.90 15.54
N GLY A 15 1.05 -2.70 14.77
CA GLY A 15 0.06 -3.65 15.26
C GLY A 15 -1.18 -3.68 14.38
N ALA A 16 -1.88 -4.81 14.44
CA ALA A 16 -3.15 -4.98 13.77
C ALA A 16 -4.00 -5.99 14.54
N SER A 17 -5.31 -6.01 14.27
CA SER A 17 -6.24 -6.98 14.84
C SER A 17 -6.44 -8.20 13.94
N ASP A 18 -5.78 -8.25 12.80
CA ASP A 18 -5.84 -9.34 11.83
C ASP A 18 -4.46 -10.01 11.64
N PRO A 19 -4.41 -11.30 11.22
CA PRO A 19 -3.16 -12.04 11.07
C PRO A 19 -2.20 -11.43 10.05
N TYR A 20 -2.71 -10.87 8.94
CA TYR A 20 -1.88 -10.25 7.91
C TYR A 20 -1.18 -9.00 8.44
N GLY A 21 -1.92 -8.05 9.00
CA GLY A 21 -1.36 -6.83 9.57
C GLY A 21 -0.39 -7.12 10.70
N THR A 22 -0.72 -8.10 11.56
CA THR A 22 0.18 -8.57 12.63
C THR A 22 1.47 -9.13 12.06
N SER A 23 1.42 -9.98 11.04
CA SER A 23 2.63 -10.54 10.41
C SER A 23 3.54 -9.46 9.83
N LYS A 24 2.97 -8.41 9.22
CA LYS A 24 3.74 -7.26 8.71
C LYS A 24 4.39 -6.46 9.84
N SER A 25 3.72 -6.30 10.96
CA SER A 25 4.30 -5.67 12.15
C SER A 25 5.45 -6.50 12.73
N CYS A 26 5.33 -7.82 12.77
CA CYS A 26 6.40 -8.72 13.19
C CYS A 26 7.67 -8.59 12.31
N VAL A 27 7.51 -8.42 11.00
CA VAL A 27 8.66 -8.18 10.10
C VAL A 27 9.44 -6.92 10.52
N GLU A 28 8.74 -5.85 10.88
CA GLU A 28 9.39 -4.61 11.35
C GLU A 28 10.16 -4.84 12.66
N PHE A 29 9.54 -5.49 13.65
CA PHE A 29 10.19 -5.79 14.94
C PHE A 29 11.40 -6.70 14.77
N ILE A 30 11.28 -7.76 13.98
CA ILE A 30 12.40 -8.67 13.70
C ILE A 30 13.52 -7.92 13.00
N THR A 31 13.22 -7.11 11.98
CA THR A 31 14.23 -6.35 11.23
C THR A 31 14.98 -5.37 12.13
N GLU A 32 14.27 -4.67 13.02
CA GLU A 32 14.88 -3.77 13.98
C GLU A 32 15.74 -4.51 15.00
N SER A 33 15.27 -5.65 15.51
CA SER A 33 16.00 -6.49 16.44
C SER A 33 17.30 -7.01 15.83
N TYR A 34 17.25 -7.55 14.61
CA TYR A 34 18.44 -8.00 13.88
C TYR A 34 19.43 -6.86 13.66
N LYS A 35 18.97 -5.68 13.29
CA LYS A 35 19.84 -4.51 13.14
C LYS A 35 20.58 -4.19 14.43
N LYS A 36 19.87 -4.19 15.56
CA LYS A 36 20.45 -3.88 16.87
C LYS A 36 21.41 -4.96 17.37
N SER A 37 21.08 -6.24 17.16
CA SER A 37 21.85 -7.37 17.70
C SER A 37 23.06 -7.77 16.86
N PHE A 38 22.92 -7.78 15.54
CA PHE A 38 23.94 -8.38 14.66
C PHE A 38 24.63 -7.38 13.73
N PHE A 39 24.04 -6.20 13.52
CA PHE A 39 24.53 -5.23 12.54
C PHE A 39 24.85 -3.87 13.14
N LYS A 40 24.81 -3.72 14.47
CA LYS A 40 25.05 -2.46 15.17
C LYS A 40 26.37 -1.83 14.78
N ASP A 41 27.44 -2.62 14.77
CA ASP A 41 28.82 -2.15 14.54
C ASP A 41 29.28 -2.38 13.09
N ARG A 42 28.39 -2.85 12.22
CA ARG A 42 28.69 -3.08 10.81
C ARG A 42 28.24 -1.89 9.97
N ASN A 43 29.00 -1.59 8.93
CA ASN A 43 28.64 -0.54 7.97
C ASN A 43 27.56 -1.03 6.98
N ILE A 44 26.46 -1.54 7.52
CA ILE A 44 25.30 -2.06 6.77
C ILE A 44 24.07 -1.21 7.09
N SER A 45 23.41 -0.71 6.05
CA SER A 45 22.12 -0.03 6.20
C SER A 45 20.99 -1.07 6.09
N ILE A 46 20.11 -1.08 7.09
CA ILE A 46 18.90 -1.90 7.10
C ILE A 46 17.72 -0.95 7.31
N VAL A 47 16.80 -0.95 6.36
CA VAL A 47 15.61 -0.10 6.36
C VAL A 47 14.41 -0.89 5.89
N THR A 48 13.21 -0.49 6.30
CA THR A 48 11.97 -1.03 5.77
C THR A 48 11.27 -0.01 4.88
N ALA A 49 10.64 -0.49 3.82
CA ALA A 49 9.87 0.33 2.89
C ALA A 49 8.42 -0.19 2.89
N ARG A 50 7.48 0.71 3.16
CA ARG A 50 6.04 0.42 3.22
C ARG A 50 5.34 1.13 2.08
N ALA A 51 4.60 0.39 1.26
CA ALA A 51 3.75 0.95 0.21
C ALA A 51 2.28 0.87 0.59
N GLY A 52 1.46 1.72 -0.04
CA GLY A 52 0.00 1.59 0.01
C GLY A 52 -0.52 0.43 -0.85
N ASN A 53 -1.78 0.51 -1.25
CA ASN A 53 -2.37 -0.47 -2.15
C ASN A 53 -1.83 -0.28 -3.57
N VAL A 54 -1.04 -1.24 -4.02
CA VAL A 54 -0.32 -1.17 -5.30
C VAL A 54 -1.12 -1.83 -6.41
N ILE A 55 -1.21 -1.17 -7.56
CA ILE A 55 -1.85 -1.66 -8.78
C ILE A 55 -0.78 -1.81 -9.87
N GLY A 56 -0.74 -2.97 -10.52
CA GLY A 56 0.19 -3.24 -11.62
C GLY A 56 -0.25 -4.40 -12.47
N GLY A 57 0.41 -4.58 -13.61
CA GLY A 57 0.23 -5.75 -14.46
C GLY A 57 0.81 -7.01 -13.82
N GLY A 58 0.33 -8.18 -14.27
CA GLY A 58 0.86 -9.48 -13.84
C GLY A 58 0.33 -9.98 -12.47
N ASP A 59 -0.61 -9.28 -11.83
CA ASP A 59 -1.28 -9.77 -10.63
C ASP A 59 -2.52 -10.59 -11.03
N TYR A 60 -2.51 -11.87 -10.70
CA TYR A 60 -3.61 -12.81 -10.92
C TYR A 60 -4.18 -13.37 -9.62
N SER A 61 -3.76 -12.84 -8.48
CA SER A 61 -4.16 -13.31 -7.15
C SER A 61 -5.67 -13.25 -6.97
N GLU A 62 -6.20 -14.21 -6.23
CA GLU A 62 -7.61 -14.22 -5.84
C GLU A 62 -7.87 -13.23 -4.71
N ASP A 63 -9.13 -12.83 -4.56
CA ASP A 63 -9.59 -11.89 -3.53
C ASP A 63 -8.90 -10.51 -3.58
N ARG A 64 -8.40 -10.13 -4.77
CA ARG A 64 -7.86 -8.80 -5.02
C ARG A 64 -8.73 -8.04 -6.02
N ILE A 65 -9.09 -6.82 -5.67
CA ILE A 65 -10.10 -6.03 -6.37
C ILE A 65 -9.81 -5.83 -7.86
N VAL A 66 -8.56 -5.57 -8.26
CA VAL A 66 -8.21 -5.33 -9.67
C VAL A 66 -8.20 -6.62 -10.48
N PRO A 67 -7.53 -7.71 -10.07
CA PRO A 67 -7.67 -9.02 -10.69
C PRO A 67 -9.11 -9.51 -10.80
N ASP A 68 -9.91 -9.37 -9.74
CA ASP A 68 -11.31 -9.82 -9.75
C ASP A 68 -12.17 -8.97 -10.70
N TYR A 69 -11.92 -7.66 -10.77
CA TYR A 69 -12.56 -6.80 -11.77
C TYR A 69 -12.22 -7.21 -13.19
N LEU A 70 -10.96 -7.54 -13.49
CA LEU A 70 -10.54 -8.00 -14.82
C LEU A 70 -11.15 -9.36 -15.18
N LYS A 71 -11.25 -10.28 -14.21
CA LYS A 71 -11.95 -11.57 -14.38
C LYS A 71 -13.44 -11.36 -14.69
N ALA A 72 -14.09 -10.42 -14.00
CA ALA A 72 -15.49 -10.06 -14.23
C ALA A 72 -15.69 -9.43 -15.62
N LEU A 73 -14.78 -8.55 -16.06
CA LEU A 73 -14.80 -7.98 -17.42
C LEU A 73 -14.77 -9.04 -18.53
N ASN A 74 -14.04 -10.11 -18.32
CA ASN A 74 -13.92 -11.20 -19.28
C ASN A 74 -15.09 -12.22 -19.17
N GLY A 75 -16.20 -11.85 -18.48
CA GLY A 75 -17.39 -12.68 -18.34
C GLY A 75 -17.22 -13.94 -17.48
N LYS A 76 -16.08 -14.06 -16.80
CA LYS A 76 -15.73 -15.29 -16.06
C LYS A 76 -16.43 -15.39 -14.70
N LYS A 77 -16.68 -14.25 -14.03
CA LYS A 77 -17.29 -14.19 -12.68
C LYS A 77 -18.02 -12.87 -12.46
N ASN A 78 -18.96 -12.85 -11.51
CA ASN A 78 -19.49 -11.58 -10.98
C ASN A 78 -18.43 -10.89 -10.13
N LEU A 79 -18.41 -9.56 -10.10
CA LEU A 79 -17.56 -8.81 -9.21
C LEU A 79 -18.18 -8.76 -7.80
N VAL A 80 -17.54 -9.38 -6.84
CA VAL A 80 -17.97 -9.36 -5.44
C VAL A 80 -17.20 -8.26 -4.70
N LEU A 81 -17.91 -7.28 -4.16
CA LEU A 81 -17.36 -6.24 -3.29
C LEU A 81 -17.75 -6.50 -1.84
N ARG A 82 -16.76 -6.67 -0.97
CA ARG A 82 -16.98 -6.96 0.46
C ARG A 82 -17.21 -5.67 1.26
N ASN A 83 -16.33 -4.68 1.07
CA ASN A 83 -16.35 -3.41 1.78
C ASN A 83 -16.20 -2.25 0.78
N PRO A 84 -17.22 -1.93 -0.05
CA PRO A 84 -17.12 -0.99 -1.16
C PRO A 84 -16.74 0.43 -0.72
N GLU A 85 -17.13 0.84 0.49
CA GLU A 85 -16.87 2.18 1.03
C GLU A 85 -15.48 2.32 1.71
N TYR A 86 -14.72 1.24 1.80
CA TYR A 86 -13.41 1.32 2.45
C TYR A 86 -12.41 2.08 1.59
N VAL A 87 -11.75 3.06 2.21
CA VAL A 87 -10.79 3.94 1.54
C VAL A 87 -9.39 3.35 1.65
N ARG A 88 -8.68 3.33 0.52
CA ARG A 88 -7.32 2.80 0.41
C ARG A 88 -6.41 3.78 -0.36
N PRO A 89 -5.11 3.80 -0.04
CA PRO A 89 -4.11 4.60 -0.74
C PRO A 89 -3.64 3.86 -2.00
N TRP A 90 -4.36 4.04 -3.11
CA TRP A 90 -4.06 3.39 -4.38
C TRP A 90 -2.89 4.05 -5.09
N GLN A 91 -1.98 3.25 -5.62
CA GLN A 91 -0.84 3.76 -6.40
C GLN A 91 -0.39 2.75 -7.46
N TYR A 92 0.19 3.27 -8.54
CA TYR A 92 0.75 2.44 -9.59
C TYR A 92 2.08 1.83 -9.14
N VAL A 93 2.32 0.57 -9.52
CA VAL A 93 3.47 -0.23 -9.02
C VAL A 93 4.83 0.42 -9.25
N LEU A 94 5.02 1.14 -10.35
CA LEU A 94 6.31 1.78 -10.65
C LEU A 94 6.64 2.93 -9.70
N GLU A 95 5.66 3.55 -9.04
CA GLU A 95 5.89 4.66 -8.12
C GLU A 95 6.62 4.22 -6.84
N PRO A 96 6.13 3.23 -6.07
CA PRO A 96 6.88 2.74 -4.92
C PRO A 96 8.19 2.07 -5.32
N LEU A 97 8.26 1.37 -6.47
CA LEU A 97 9.51 0.76 -6.94
C LEU A 97 10.59 1.82 -7.21
N TYR A 98 10.24 2.92 -7.87
CA TYR A 98 11.14 4.06 -8.00
C TYR A 98 11.58 4.61 -6.64
N GLY A 99 10.65 4.72 -5.70
CA GLY A 99 10.94 5.12 -4.32
C GLY A 99 11.93 4.19 -3.63
N TYR A 100 11.80 2.88 -3.82
CA TYR A 100 12.71 1.87 -3.26
C TYR A 100 14.12 1.99 -3.84
N LEU A 101 14.24 2.23 -5.15
CA LEU A 101 15.54 2.47 -5.78
C LEU A 101 16.19 3.77 -5.28
N ALA A 102 15.41 4.85 -5.14
CA ALA A 102 15.88 6.10 -4.57
C ALA A 102 16.37 5.93 -3.12
N LEU A 103 15.63 5.14 -2.32
CA LEU A 103 16.00 4.79 -0.95
C LEU A 103 17.30 3.98 -0.92
N ALA A 104 17.41 2.95 -1.75
CA ALA A 104 18.62 2.12 -1.86
C ALA A 104 19.83 2.97 -2.23
N LYS A 105 19.74 3.83 -3.25
CA LYS A 105 20.77 4.77 -3.65
C LYS A 105 21.20 5.67 -2.48
N ARG A 106 20.25 6.27 -1.78
CA ARG A 106 20.54 7.12 -0.61
C ARG A 106 21.28 6.35 0.48
N GLU A 107 20.79 5.16 0.82
CA GLU A 107 21.39 4.35 1.89
C GLU A 107 22.81 3.87 1.52
N THR A 108 23.08 3.65 0.24
CA THR A 108 24.43 3.30 -0.25
C THR A 108 25.42 4.47 -0.11
N LEU A 109 24.94 5.69 -0.32
CA LEU A 109 25.79 6.90 -0.27
C LEU A 109 26.03 7.45 1.15
N LYS A 110 25.32 6.95 2.16
CA LYS A 110 25.49 7.41 3.54
C LYS A 110 26.86 7.01 4.13
N LYS A 111 27.50 7.96 4.80
CA LYS A 111 28.74 7.72 5.56
C LYS A 111 28.50 6.97 6.88
N THR A 112 27.32 7.15 7.50
CA THR A 112 26.96 6.51 8.77
C THR A 112 25.64 5.76 8.64
N ARG A 113 25.62 4.48 9.01
CA ARG A 113 24.48 3.55 8.81
C ARG A 113 23.98 2.97 10.14
N LYS A 114 23.92 3.82 11.18
CA LYS A 114 23.75 3.33 12.56
C LYS A 114 22.30 2.96 12.93
N LEU A 115 21.30 3.61 12.36
CA LEU A 115 19.91 3.48 12.83
C LEU A 115 19.04 2.75 11.82
N PHE A 116 18.19 1.86 12.33
CA PHE A 116 17.04 1.34 11.59
C PHE A 116 16.06 2.49 11.29
N SER A 117 15.45 2.45 10.12
CA SER A 117 14.40 3.40 9.79
C SER A 117 13.38 2.80 8.83
N ALA A 118 12.11 3.08 9.10
CA ALA A 118 11.01 2.77 8.19
C ALA A 118 10.74 3.95 7.25
N TRP A 119 10.19 3.67 6.08
CA TRP A 119 9.87 4.64 5.03
C TRP A 119 8.53 4.33 4.38
N ASN A 120 7.64 5.31 4.38
CA ASN A 120 6.36 5.20 3.68
C ASN A 120 6.46 5.74 2.27
N PHE A 121 5.89 5.00 1.31
CA PHE A 121 5.65 5.41 -0.06
C PHE A 121 4.15 5.35 -0.31
N ALA A 122 3.52 6.50 -0.43
CA ALA A 122 2.07 6.60 -0.51
C ALA A 122 1.63 7.62 -1.56
N PRO A 123 0.48 7.41 -2.19
CA PRO A 123 -0.03 8.29 -3.22
C PRO A 123 -0.35 9.68 -2.67
N ASN A 124 -0.71 10.61 -3.57
CA ASN A 124 -1.25 11.89 -3.17
C ASN A 124 -2.61 11.72 -2.46
N GLN A 125 -3.05 12.77 -1.76
CA GLN A 125 -4.30 12.70 -1.00
C GLN A 125 -5.53 12.43 -1.89
N SER A 126 -5.54 12.98 -3.11
CA SER A 126 -6.57 12.77 -4.12
C SER A 126 -6.80 11.30 -4.48
N ASP A 127 -5.76 10.48 -4.36
CA ASP A 127 -5.76 9.08 -4.80
C ASP A 127 -6.16 8.12 -3.67
N ASN A 128 -6.51 8.67 -2.50
CA ASN A 128 -7.14 7.92 -1.41
C ASN A 128 -8.65 7.83 -1.65
N VAL A 129 -9.07 6.87 -2.45
CA VAL A 129 -10.48 6.69 -2.80
C VAL A 129 -11.03 5.36 -2.30
N SER A 130 -12.36 5.27 -2.21
CA SER A 130 -13.02 4.02 -1.83
C SER A 130 -12.90 2.96 -2.92
N VAL A 131 -13.06 1.70 -2.54
CA VAL A 131 -13.06 0.57 -3.47
C VAL A 131 -14.09 0.77 -4.57
N ILE A 132 -15.31 1.20 -4.23
CA ILE A 132 -16.37 1.44 -5.22
C ILE A 132 -15.98 2.57 -6.18
N LYS A 133 -15.35 3.64 -5.68
CA LYS A 133 -14.91 4.75 -6.52
C LYS A 133 -13.83 4.33 -7.51
N LEU A 134 -12.89 3.48 -7.08
CA LEU A 134 -11.88 2.89 -7.97
C LEU A 134 -12.55 2.11 -9.12
N ILE A 135 -13.53 1.26 -8.80
CA ILE A 135 -14.28 0.49 -9.82
C ILE A 135 -15.04 1.41 -10.77
N GLN A 136 -15.68 2.46 -10.27
CA GLN A 136 -16.34 3.46 -11.10
C GLN A 136 -15.36 4.14 -12.07
N CYS A 137 -14.15 4.50 -11.61
CA CYS A 137 -13.12 5.05 -12.48
C CYS A 137 -12.72 4.08 -13.61
N PHE A 138 -12.59 2.79 -13.32
CA PHE A 138 -12.31 1.78 -14.34
C PHE A 138 -13.46 1.63 -15.34
N GLN A 139 -14.70 1.62 -14.87
CA GLN A 139 -15.87 1.53 -15.73
C GLN A 139 -16.01 2.75 -16.63
N THR A 140 -15.85 3.97 -16.11
CA THR A 140 -15.97 5.21 -16.89
C THR A 140 -14.96 5.26 -18.03
N ASN A 141 -13.73 4.82 -17.79
CA ASN A 141 -12.68 4.81 -18.83
C ASN A 141 -12.90 3.73 -19.89
N LYS A 142 -13.55 2.61 -19.57
CA LYS A 142 -13.85 1.52 -20.53
C LYS A 142 -15.17 1.68 -21.28
N ILE A 143 -16.18 2.28 -20.67
CA ILE A 143 -17.49 2.51 -21.28
C ILE A 143 -17.39 3.36 -22.56
N LYS A 144 -16.37 4.23 -22.67
CA LYS A 144 -16.11 4.96 -23.91
C LYS A 144 -15.73 4.06 -25.11
N LYS A 145 -15.32 2.81 -24.90
CA LYS A 145 -14.88 1.89 -25.96
C LYS A 145 -15.77 0.64 -26.16
N ASN A 146 -16.38 0.08 -25.11
CA ASN A 146 -17.28 -1.09 -25.20
C ASN A 146 -18.23 -1.13 -24.03
N LYS A 147 -19.55 -1.26 -24.26
CA LYS A 147 -20.61 -1.41 -23.25
C LYS A 147 -20.54 -2.81 -22.56
N ILE A 148 -19.56 -3.00 -21.69
CA ILE A 148 -19.52 -4.24 -20.89
C ILE A 148 -20.18 -3.96 -19.53
N ASN A 149 -21.33 -4.59 -19.30
CA ASN A 149 -22.05 -4.50 -18.04
C ASN A 149 -21.51 -5.56 -17.07
N ILE A 150 -20.84 -5.15 -15.99
CA ILE A 150 -20.32 -6.05 -14.96
C ILE A 150 -21.37 -6.12 -13.85
N LYS A 151 -21.83 -7.32 -13.53
CA LYS A 151 -22.69 -7.55 -12.37
C LYS A 151 -21.88 -7.44 -11.09
N ILE A 152 -22.18 -6.41 -10.28
CA ILE A 152 -21.57 -6.19 -8.97
C ILE A 152 -22.48 -6.79 -7.91
N ILE A 153 -21.91 -7.60 -7.02
CA ILE A 153 -22.59 -8.18 -5.86
C ILE A 153 -21.91 -7.63 -4.61
N ILE A 154 -22.68 -6.98 -3.74
CA ILE A 154 -22.18 -6.48 -2.46
C ILE A 154 -22.43 -7.54 -1.39
N LYS A 155 -21.36 -8.07 -0.80
CA LYS A 155 -21.43 -8.95 0.38
C LYS A 155 -20.72 -8.25 1.53
N LYS A 156 -21.47 -7.76 2.51
CA LYS A 156 -20.88 -7.20 3.73
C LYS A 156 -20.10 -8.29 4.47
N GLN A 157 -18.85 -8.03 4.77
CA GLN A 157 -18.02 -8.88 5.62
C GLN A 157 -17.94 -8.28 7.02
N ILE A 158 -18.02 -9.15 8.05
CA ILE A 158 -18.06 -8.75 9.47
C ILE A 158 -16.63 -8.47 9.99
N GLU A 159 -15.60 -8.71 9.18
CA GLU A 159 -14.20 -8.59 9.58
C GLU A 159 -13.83 -7.15 9.95
N LYS A 160 -13.08 -7.03 11.05
CA LYS A 160 -12.63 -5.74 11.64
C LYS A 160 -11.43 -5.14 10.87
N GLU A 161 -11.57 -4.97 9.58
CA GLU A 161 -10.56 -4.26 8.79
C GLU A 161 -10.71 -2.74 8.97
N THR A 162 -9.60 -2.00 8.95
CA THR A 162 -9.61 -0.54 9.05
C THR A 162 -10.41 0.08 7.89
N LYS A 163 -11.48 0.81 8.21
CA LYS A 163 -12.36 1.45 7.21
C LYS A 163 -11.62 2.47 6.33
N ILE A 164 -10.75 3.27 6.92
CA ILE A 164 -9.98 4.30 6.22
C ILE A 164 -8.50 4.05 6.50
N LEU A 165 -7.75 3.65 5.48
CA LEU A 165 -6.30 3.54 5.52
C LEU A 165 -5.70 4.64 4.64
N ARG A 166 -4.90 5.51 5.25
CA ARG A 166 -4.15 6.56 4.56
C ARG A 166 -2.73 6.60 5.11
N LEU A 167 -1.76 6.76 4.23
CA LEU A 167 -0.36 6.82 4.62
C LEU A 167 0.21 8.21 4.37
N ASN A 168 1.10 8.63 5.27
CA ASN A 168 1.87 9.86 5.13
C ASN A 168 3.26 9.51 4.60
N ALA A 169 3.59 10.01 3.41
CA ALA A 169 4.89 9.82 2.75
C ALA A 169 5.77 11.09 2.81
N ASN A 170 5.51 12.02 3.73
CA ASN A 170 6.27 13.28 3.82
C ASN A 170 7.77 13.05 4.02
N LYS A 171 8.16 12.02 4.75
CA LYS A 171 9.56 11.64 4.95
C LYS A 171 10.23 11.30 3.62
N SER A 172 9.64 10.42 2.83
CA SER A 172 10.15 10.03 1.50
C SER A 172 10.18 11.21 0.55
N LYS A 173 9.12 12.04 0.54
CA LYS A 173 9.04 13.23 -0.30
C LYS A 173 10.13 14.25 0.04
N LYS A 174 10.31 14.57 1.33
CA LYS A 174 11.28 15.58 1.77
C LYS A 174 12.74 15.13 1.65
N ILE A 175 13.01 13.88 2.01
CA ILE A 175 14.40 13.41 2.16
C ILE A 175 14.93 12.76 0.89
N LEU A 176 14.09 12.05 0.13
CA LEU A 176 14.50 11.39 -1.12
C LEU A 176 14.18 12.22 -2.36
N GLY A 177 13.40 13.29 -2.24
CA GLY A 177 12.84 13.98 -3.39
C GLY A 177 11.83 13.13 -4.18
N TRP A 178 11.33 12.04 -3.57
CA TRP A 178 10.38 11.15 -4.21
C TRP A 178 9.04 11.86 -4.44
N LYS A 179 8.48 11.69 -5.64
CA LYS A 179 7.19 12.28 -6.03
C LYS A 179 6.36 11.23 -6.75
N ASN A 180 5.07 11.21 -6.47
CA ASN A 180 4.11 10.53 -7.31
C ASN A 180 4.02 11.27 -8.64
N LYS A 181 3.90 10.53 -9.72
CA LYS A 181 3.66 11.07 -11.06
C LYS A 181 2.20 10.96 -11.46
#